data_4e7aaea821d239ed1ee8408210c1b8a6
#
_entry.id   4e7aaea821d239ed1ee8408210c1b8a6
#
_cell.length_a   1.000
_cell.length_b   1.000
_cell.length_c   1.000
_cell.angle_alpha   90.00
_cell.angle_beta   90.00
_cell.angle_gamma   90.00
#
_symmetry.space_group_name_H-M   'P 1'
#
loop_
_entity.id
_entity.type
_entity.pdbx_description
1 polymer ?
#
loop_
_entity_poly.entity_id
_entity_poly.type
_entity_poly.pdbx_seq_one_letter_code
_entity_poly.pdbx_strand_id
1 'polypeptide(L)'
;RRQVRTLHEEIFYRPLLSATASLSEAEMRLSPQAARERLAAFGYRDPDGAMRQIEALTEGLSRRAAILRQLLPVMIGWMGMGADPDQGLLSFRRLSDAIGTSHWFMGMLRDSRLVAKRLSYICSGSRWTSDRLSETPQAVSWLDDDADLQIRPREVLAGEVASLLRRRLLGMRSENYEQVATEAISTLLAIRSREQLRSAMADTLDGVDPLRGAAALSQVTEVVLDGAIRVAHAVAIAQTQGPQA
;
A
#
# COMPACT_ATOMS: atom_id res chain seq x y z
N ARG A 1 -1.19 4.50 23.64
CA ARG A 1 -2.16 4.00 22.64
C ARG A 1 -1.71 2.69 21.98
N ARG A 2 -0.47 2.54 21.49
CA ARG A 2 0.07 1.28 20.91
C ARG A 2 -0.10 0.07 21.83
N GLN A 3 0.28 0.16 23.09
CA GLN A 3 0.19 -0.95 24.06
C GLN A 3 -1.26 -1.40 24.30
N VAL A 4 -2.22 -0.45 24.40
CA VAL A 4 -3.66 -0.79 24.56
C VAL A 4 -4.18 -1.49 23.32
N ARG A 5 -3.77 -1.05 22.13
CA ARG A 5 -4.14 -1.69 20.87
C ARG A 5 -3.60 -3.11 20.78
N THR A 6 -2.31 -3.31 21.09
CA THR A 6 -1.68 -4.65 21.10
C THR A 6 -2.41 -5.60 22.03
N LEU A 7 -2.73 -5.17 23.25
CA LEU A 7 -3.50 -5.97 24.22
C LEU A 7 -4.91 -6.28 23.70
N HIS A 8 -5.60 -5.31 23.08
CA HIS A 8 -6.92 -5.53 22.49
C HIS A 8 -6.88 -6.55 21.35
N GLU A 9 -5.84 -6.48 20.49
CA GLU A 9 -5.65 -7.40 19.38
C GLU A 9 -5.32 -8.82 19.86
N GLU A 10 -4.51 -8.96 20.90
CA GLU A 10 -4.18 -10.27 21.50
C GLU A 10 -5.37 -10.91 22.20
N ILE A 11 -6.16 -10.12 22.93
CA ILE A 11 -7.27 -10.64 23.77
C ILE A 11 -8.54 -10.87 22.94
N PHE A 12 -8.81 -10.03 21.96
CA PHE A 12 -10.09 -10.05 21.25
C PHE A 12 -9.98 -10.42 19.76
N TYR A 13 -9.03 -9.88 19.04
CA TYR A 13 -8.96 -10.07 17.59
C TYR A 13 -8.47 -11.47 17.19
N ARG A 14 -7.39 -11.94 17.79
CA ARG A 14 -6.87 -13.30 17.50
C ARG A 14 -7.86 -14.40 17.86
N PRO A 15 -8.51 -14.38 19.03
CA PRO A 15 -9.58 -15.34 19.35
C PRO A 15 -10.78 -15.21 18.39
N LEU A 16 -11.15 -13.98 17.99
CA LEU A 16 -12.21 -13.76 17.00
C LEU A 16 -11.89 -14.39 15.65
N LEU A 17 -10.65 -14.23 15.17
CA LEU A 17 -10.20 -14.87 13.92
C LEU A 17 -10.26 -16.40 14.02
N SER A 18 -9.83 -16.96 15.14
CA SER A 18 -9.90 -18.42 15.37
C SER A 18 -11.33 -18.91 15.44
N ALA A 19 -12.20 -18.19 16.12
CA ALA A 19 -13.64 -18.52 16.19
C ALA A 19 -14.32 -18.39 14.81
N THR A 20 -13.98 -17.33 14.06
CA THR A 20 -14.51 -17.15 12.70
C THR A 20 -14.01 -18.24 11.74
N ALA A 21 -12.74 -18.65 11.89
CA ALA A 21 -12.17 -19.74 11.11
C ALA A 21 -12.83 -21.08 11.42
N SER A 22 -13.12 -21.38 12.69
CA SER A 22 -13.81 -22.62 13.09
C SER A 22 -15.27 -22.63 12.63
N LEU A 23 -15.95 -21.50 12.66
CA LEU A 23 -17.28 -21.32 12.04
C LEU A 23 -17.21 -21.49 10.53
N SER A 24 -16.19 -20.92 9.89
CA SER A 24 -15.96 -21.04 8.45
C SER A 24 -15.60 -22.46 8.02
N GLU A 25 -14.87 -23.22 8.83
CA GLU A 25 -14.63 -24.65 8.57
C GLU A 25 -15.90 -25.50 8.69
N ALA A 26 -16.77 -25.16 9.65
CA ALA A 26 -18.09 -25.77 9.75
C ALA A 26 -19.02 -25.31 8.61
N GLU A 27 -18.87 -24.08 8.15
CA GLU A 27 -19.61 -23.48 7.03
C GLU A 27 -19.01 -23.79 5.66
N MET A 28 -17.72 -24.10 5.52
CA MET A 28 -17.11 -24.65 4.29
C MET A 28 -17.56 -26.08 3.99
N ARG A 29 -18.24 -26.72 4.96
CA ARG A 29 -19.09 -27.87 4.70
C ARG A 29 -20.44 -27.47 4.10
N LEU A 30 -20.72 -26.17 3.96
CA LEU A 30 -21.84 -25.65 3.20
C LEU A 30 -21.66 -26.05 1.72
N SER A 31 -22.76 -26.39 1.07
CA SER A 31 -22.73 -26.65 -0.36
C SER A 31 -22.10 -25.44 -1.11
N PRO A 32 -21.42 -25.65 -2.23
CA PRO A 32 -20.90 -24.55 -3.06
C PRO A 32 -21.94 -23.48 -3.36
N GLN A 33 -23.21 -23.87 -3.40
CA GLN A 33 -24.34 -22.94 -3.59
C GLN A 33 -24.49 -21.96 -2.42
N ALA A 34 -24.44 -22.44 -1.19
CA ALA A 34 -24.57 -21.56 -0.01
C ALA A 34 -23.38 -20.57 0.12
N ALA A 35 -22.19 -20.99 -0.29
CA ALA A 35 -21.03 -20.11 -0.36
C ALA A 35 -21.23 -18.96 -1.38
N ARG A 36 -21.77 -19.27 -2.59
CA ARG A 36 -22.11 -18.26 -3.60
C ARG A 36 -23.16 -17.28 -3.09
N GLU A 37 -24.23 -17.78 -2.49
CA GLU A 37 -25.31 -16.94 -1.94
C GLU A 37 -24.77 -15.98 -0.87
N ARG A 38 -23.87 -16.43 -0.02
CA ARG A 38 -23.23 -15.60 0.99
C ARG A 38 -22.33 -14.53 0.38
N LEU A 39 -21.52 -14.86 -0.64
CA LEU A 39 -20.71 -13.88 -1.36
C LEU A 39 -21.61 -12.84 -2.06
N ALA A 40 -22.68 -13.28 -2.71
CA ALA A 40 -23.65 -12.37 -3.31
C ALA A 40 -24.30 -11.43 -2.26
N ALA A 41 -24.63 -11.93 -1.07
CA ALA A 41 -25.13 -11.14 0.03
C ALA A 41 -24.10 -10.11 0.55
N PHE A 42 -22.80 -10.35 0.41
CA PHE A 42 -21.72 -9.39 0.69
C PHE A 42 -21.46 -8.40 -0.47
N GLY A 43 -22.23 -8.46 -1.57
CA GLY A 43 -22.11 -7.53 -2.68
C GLY A 43 -21.15 -7.96 -3.78
N TYR A 44 -20.64 -9.20 -3.76
CA TYR A 44 -19.85 -9.75 -4.86
C TYR A 44 -20.75 -10.00 -6.07
N ARG A 45 -20.37 -9.46 -7.22
CA ARG A 45 -21.14 -9.58 -8.49
C ARG A 45 -20.78 -10.86 -9.25
N ASP A 46 -19.55 -11.38 -9.06
CA ASP A 46 -19.08 -12.66 -9.58
C ASP A 46 -18.68 -13.60 -8.42
N PRO A 47 -19.65 -14.23 -7.74
CA PRO A 47 -19.35 -15.16 -6.64
C PRO A 47 -18.48 -16.34 -7.06
N ASP A 48 -18.60 -16.84 -8.30
CA ASP A 48 -17.74 -17.92 -8.81
C ASP A 48 -16.30 -17.45 -9.02
N GLY A 49 -16.11 -16.22 -9.53
CA GLY A 49 -14.81 -15.58 -9.61
C GLY A 49 -14.19 -15.40 -8.23
N ALA A 50 -14.98 -14.88 -7.28
CA ALA A 50 -14.53 -14.71 -5.90
C ALA A 50 -14.11 -16.05 -5.26
N MET A 51 -14.86 -17.12 -5.45
CA MET A 51 -14.48 -18.46 -4.97
C MET A 51 -13.16 -18.92 -5.55
N ARG A 52 -12.94 -18.77 -6.87
CA ARG A 52 -11.64 -19.08 -7.50
C ARG A 52 -10.48 -18.30 -6.89
N GLN A 53 -10.68 -17.02 -6.55
CA GLN A 53 -9.64 -16.20 -5.89
C GLN A 53 -9.36 -16.69 -4.47
N ILE A 54 -10.40 -17.06 -3.71
CA ILE A 54 -10.28 -17.59 -2.34
C ILE A 54 -9.52 -18.93 -2.37
N GLU A 55 -9.90 -19.83 -3.26
CA GLU A 55 -9.23 -21.12 -3.45
C GLU A 55 -7.73 -20.91 -3.74
N ALA A 56 -7.39 -20.08 -4.72
CA ALA A 56 -6.00 -19.79 -5.08
C ALA A 56 -5.19 -19.17 -3.92
N LEU A 57 -5.81 -18.33 -3.07
CA LEU A 57 -5.15 -17.75 -1.90
C LEU A 57 -4.95 -18.74 -0.75
N THR A 58 -5.81 -19.76 -0.66
CA THR A 58 -5.83 -20.73 0.45
C THR A 58 -5.29 -22.10 0.08
N GLU A 59 -4.88 -22.30 -1.18
CA GLU A 59 -4.38 -23.55 -1.68
C GLU A 59 -3.06 -24.00 -1.01
N GLY A 60 -2.92 -25.28 -0.76
CA GLY A 60 -1.73 -25.92 -0.23
C GLY A 60 -1.63 -25.90 1.29
N LEU A 61 -0.47 -26.40 1.79
CA LEU A 61 -0.18 -26.59 3.22
C LEU A 61 0.79 -25.54 3.78
N SER A 62 1.06 -24.48 3.03
CA SER A 62 1.99 -23.45 3.46
C SER A 62 1.47 -22.66 4.68
N ARG A 63 2.39 -22.10 5.46
CA ARG A 63 2.05 -21.19 6.58
C ARG A 63 1.22 -19.99 6.10
N ARG A 64 1.51 -19.46 4.88
CA ARG A 64 0.73 -18.40 4.24
C ARG A 64 -0.72 -18.83 4.06
N ALA A 65 -0.94 -20.01 3.44
CA ALA A 65 -2.28 -20.53 3.21
C ALA A 65 -3.06 -20.73 4.53
N ALA A 66 -2.41 -21.25 5.57
CA ALA A 66 -3.02 -21.42 6.88
C ALA A 66 -3.46 -20.08 7.51
N ILE A 67 -2.63 -19.03 7.43
CA ILE A 67 -2.99 -17.70 7.92
C ILE A 67 -4.14 -17.11 7.08
N LEU A 68 -4.07 -17.23 5.75
CA LEU A 68 -5.10 -16.68 4.87
C LEU A 68 -6.45 -17.37 5.05
N ARG A 69 -6.50 -18.68 5.33
CA ARG A 69 -7.76 -19.39 5.68
C ARG A 69 -8.44 -18.77 6.90
N GLN A 70 -7.68 -18.27 7.87
CA GLN A 70 -8.23 -17.60 9.06
C GLN A 70 -8.63 -16.15 8.81
N LEU A 71 -7.89 -15.42 7.96
CA LEU A 71 -8.10 -13.98 7.72
C LEU A 71 -9.20 -13.70 6.69
N LEU A 72 -9.26 -14.48 5.61
CA LEU A 72 -10.14 -14.20 4.47
C LEU A 72 -11.61 -14.10 4.83
N PRO A 73 -12.20 -14.94 5.70
CA PRO A 73 -13.62 -14.81 6.06
C PRO A 73 -13.98 -13.43 6.62
N VAL A 74 -13.07 -12.83 7.40
CA VAL A 74 -13.27 -11.49 7.97
C VAL A 74 -13.00 -10.40 6.92
N MET A 75 -11.93 -10.55 6.13
CA MET A 75 -11.53 -9.57 5.11
C MET A 75 -12.56 -9.49 3.97
N ILE A 76 -13.15 -10.62 3.55
CA ILE A 76 -14.23 -10.67 2.55
C ILE A 76 -15.42 -9.82 2.99
N GLY A 77 -15.81 -9.90 4.27
CA GLY A 77 -16.86 -9.07 4.82
C GLY A 77 -16.53 -7.57 4.79
N TRP A 78 -15.28 -7.19 5.09
CA TRP A 78 -14.85 -5.79 4.99
C TRP A 78 -14.75 -5.30 3.54
N MET A 79 -14.28 -6.14 2.61
CA MET A 79 -14.27 -5.81 1.19
C MET A 79 -15.70 -5.62 0.65
N GLY A 80 -16.66 -6.41 1.13
CA GLY A 80 -18.07 -6.28 0.81
C GLY A 80 -18.70 -4.93 1.19
N MET A 81 -18.07 -4.20 2.12
CA MET A 81 -18.47 -2.84 2.48
C MET A 81 -17.84 -1.76 1.57
N GLY A 82 -16.93 -2.13 0.70
CA GLY A 82 -16.26 -1.23 -0.24
C GLY A 82 -17.03 -1.04 -1.55
N ALA A 83 -16.48 -0.22 -2.44
CA ALA A 83 -17.11 0.12 -3.71
C ALA A 83 -17.17 -1.05 -4.71
N ASP A 84 -16.13 -1.90 -4.71
CA ASP A 84 -16.01 -3.06 -5.61
C ASP A 84 -15.35 -4.25 -4.89
N PRO A 85 -16.16 -5.15 -4.27
CA PRO A 85 -15.65 -6.32 -3.56
C PRO A 85 -14.87 -7.30 -4.45
N ASP A 86 -15.31 -7.51 -5.70
CA ASP A 86 -14.66 -8.43 -6.64
C ASP A 86 -13.26 -7.93 -6.99
N GLN A 87 -13.13 -6.63 -7.31
CA GLN A 87 -11.84 -5.99 -7.51
C GLN A 87 -11.00 -6.04 -6.23
N GLY A 88 -11.62 -5.86 -5.07
CA GLY A 88 -10.96 -5.93 -3.77
C GLY A 88 -10.22 -7.24 -3.55
N LEU A 89 -10.90 -8.35 -3.79
CA LEU A 89 -10.33 -9.68 -3.63
C LEU A 89 -9.23 -9.96 -4.66
N LEU A 90 -9.42 -9.54 -5.91
CA LEU A 90 -8.41 -9.66 -6.96
C LEU A 90 -7.16 -8.84 -6.64
N SER A 91 -7.32 -7.60 -6.18
CA SER A 91 -6.23 -6.71 -5.78
C SER A 91 -5.45 -7.29 -4.60
N PHE A 92 -6.15 -7.81 -3.59
CA PHE A 92 -5.53 -8.47 -2.46
C PHE A 92 -4.71 -9.70 -2.88
N ARG A 93 -5.22 -10.49 -3.81
CA ARG A 93 -4.48 -11.62 -4.36
C ARG A 93 -3.19 -11.17 -5.06
N ARG A 94 -3.27 -10.18 -5.97
CA ARG A 94 -2.10 -9.63 -6.68
C ARG A 94 -1.04 -9.11 -5.71
N LEU A 95 -1.45 -8.34 -4.71
CA LEU A 95 -0.57 -7.85 -3.66
C LEU A 95 0.08 -8.99 -2.88
N SER A 96 -0.72 -9.98 -2.49
CA SER A 96 -0.26 -11.16 -1.75
C SER A 96 0.74 -12.00 -2.57
N ASP A 97 0.55 -12.08 -3.90
CA ASP A 97 1.48 -12.76 -4.80
C ASP A 97 2.76 -11.94 -5.03
N ALA A 98 2.67 -10.61 -5.16
CA ALA A 98 3.81 -9.70 -5.30
C ALA A 98 4.72 -9.71 -4.04
N ILE A 99 4.15 -9.79 -2.85
CA ILE A 99 4.89 -9.88 -1.58
C ILE A 99 5.49 -11.27 -1.38
N GLY A 100 4.90 -12.31 -2.01
CA GLY A 100 5.36 -13.67 -1.95
C GLY A 100 5.26 -14.28 -0.55
N THR A 101 6.36 -14.90 -0.08
CA THR A 101 6.41 -15.60 1.22
C THR A 101 6.89 -14.71 2.38
N SER A 102 6.84 -13.39 2.23
CA SER A 102 7.33 -12.46 3.26
C SER A 102 6.64 -12.66 4.60
N HIS A 103 7.41 -13.06 5.60
CA HIS A 103 6.91 -13.35 6.95
C HIS A 103 6.35 -12.11 7.66
N TRP A 104 6.92 -10.92 7.37
CA TRP A 104 6.48 -9.66 7.97
C TRP A 104 5.05 -9.31 7.58
N PHE A 105 4.68 -9.49 6.31
CA PHE A 105 3.36 -9.15 5.80
C PHE A 105 2.28 -10.06 6.41
N MET A 106 2.49 -11.36 6.40
CA MET A 106 1.54 -12.30 7.01
C MET A 106 1.45 -12.10 8.52
N GLY A 107 2.57 -11.81 9.18
CA GLY A 107 2.60 -11.48 10.61
C GLY A 107 1.79 -10.21 10.89
N MET A 108 1.98 -9.16 10.11
CA MET A 108 1.26 -7.90 10.27
C MET A 108 -0.25 -8.07 10.09
N LEU A 109 -0.70 -8.78 9.06
CA LEU A 109 -2.12 -9.05 8.82
C LEU A 109 -2.76 -9.89 9.95
N ARG A 110 -2.02 -10.89 10.46
CA ARG A 110 -2.49 -11.74 11.56
C ARG A 110 -2.57 -10.97 12.87
N ASP A 111 -1.60 -10.09 13.12
CA ASP A 111 -1.40 -9.48 14.42
C ASP A 111 -2.08 -8.10 14.53
N SER A 112 -2.41 -7.44 13.40
CA SER A 112 -3.08 -6.13 13.39
C SER A 112 -4.41 -6.17 12.62
N ARG A 113 -5.52 -6.15 13.39
CA ARG A 113 -6.86 -5.98 12.83
C ARG A 113 -6.98 -4.68 12.02
N LEU A 114 -6.33 -3.61 12.47
CA LEU A 114 -6.38 -2.31 11.83
C LEU A 114 -5.79 -2.40 10.42
N VAL A 115 -4.61 -3.03 10.28
CA VAL A 115 -3.97 -3.23 8.98
C VAL A 115 -4.84 -4.07 8.06
N ALA A 116 -5.33 -5.22 8.52
CA ALA A 116 -6.17 -6.10 7.71
C ALA A 116 -7.47 -5.41 7.25
N LYS A 117 -8.11 -4.63 8.13
CA LYS A 117 -9.32 -3.86 7.80
C LYS A 117 -9.04 -2.75 6.80
N ARG A 118 -8.02 -1.92 7.04
CA ARG A 118 -7.62 -0.83 6.15
C ARG A 118 -7.21 -1.34 4.78
N LEU A 119 -6.45 -2.42 4.74
CA LEU A 119 -6.05 -3.05 3.49
C LEU A 119 -7.26 -3.55 2.69
N SER A 120 -8.24 -4.14 3.36
CA SER A 120 -9.50 -4.57 2.72
C SER A 120 -10.24 -3.39 2.08
N TYR A 121 -10.34 -2.26 2.78
CA TYR A 121 -10.97 -1.06 2.24
C TYR A 121 -10.18 -0.44 1.07
N ILE A 122 -8.86 -0.40 1.14
CA ILE A 122 -8.03 0.08 0.02
C ILE A 122 -8.23 -0.82 -1.20
N CYS A 123 -8.16 -2.14 -1.02
CA CYS A 123 -8.29 -3.09 -2.12
C CYS A 123 -9.65 -2.97 -2.82
N SER A 124 -10.75 -2.77 -2.08
CA SER A 124 -12.10 -2.67 -2.63
C SER A 124 -12.54 -1.24 -2.96
N GLY A 125 -11.82 -0.22 -2.46
CA GLY A 125 -12.18 1.18 -2.64
C GLY A 125 -11.48 1.87 -3.81
N SER A 126 -10.22 1.50 -4.11
CA SER A 126 -9.43 2.17 -5.14
C SER A 126 -8.51 1.20 -5.88
N ARG A 127 -8.83 0.96 -7.15
CA ARG A 127 -7.97 0.15 -8.02
C ARG A 127 -6.57 0.77 -8.17
N TRP A 128 -6.51 2.09 -8.40
CA TRP A 128 -5.23 2.79 -8.55
C TRP A 128 -4.34 2.63 -7.33
N THR A 129 -4.90 2.85 -6.13
CA THR A 129 -4.17 2.71 -4.86
C THR A 129 -3.67 1.27 -4.66
N SER A 130 -4.50 0.28 -4.99
CA SER A 130 -4.18 -1.14 -4.88
C SER A 130 -3.06 -1.56 -5.84
N ASP A 131 -3.13 -1.11 -7.10
CA ASP A 131 -2.09 -1.40 -8.11
C ASP A 131 -0.75 -0.79 -7.67
N ARG A 132 -0.74 0.46 -7.20
CA ARG A 132 0.45 1.13 -6.66
C ARG A 132 1.00 0.46 -5.40
N LEU A 133 0.11 -0.02 -4.53
CA LEU A 133 0.52 -0.76 -3.33
C LEU A 133 1.19 -2.09 -3.69
N SER A 134 0.78 -2.73 -4.77
CA SER A 134 1.42 -3.94 -5.29
C SER A 134 2.83 -3.68 -5.85
N GLU A 135 3.07 -2.48 -6.40
CA GLU A 135 4.40 -2.03 -6.85
C GLU A 135 5.30 -1.59 -5.68
N THR A 136 4.70 -1.15 -4.56
CA THR A 136 5.40 -0.68 -3.36
C THR A 136 4.88 -1.37 -2.11
N PRO A 137 5.07 -2.69 -1.98
CA PRO A 137 4.44 -3.49 -0.92
C PRO A 137 4.78 -3.04 0.50
N GLN A 138 5.96 -2.45 0.69
CA GLN A 138 6.42 -1.94 2.00
C GLN A 138 5.49 -0.87 2.56
N ALA A 139 4.75 -0.15 1.71
CA ALA A 139 3.78 0.86 2.13
C ALA A 139 2.58 0.27 2.91
N VAL A 140 2.37 -1.05 2.87
CA VAL A 140 1.39 -1.73 3.74
C VAL A 140 1.68 -1.45 5.22
N SER A 141 2.95 -1.27 5.60
CA SER A 141 3.33 -0.95 6.98
C SER A 141 2.76 0.38 7.47
N TRP A 142 2.47 1.34 6.58
CA TRP A 142 1.86 2.62 6.96
C TRP A 142 0.42 2.48 7.46
N LEU A 143 -0.24 1.36 7.15
CA LEU A 143 -1.61 1.08 7.61
C LEU A 143 -1.68 0.81 9.12
N ASP A 144 -0.55 0.62 9.78
CA ASP A 144 -0.50 0.31 11.21
C ASP A 144 -0.57 1.55 12.11
N ASP A 145 -0.21 2.73 11.59
CA ASP A 145 -0.22 3.99 12.36
C ASP A 145 -0.83 5.14 11.54
N ASP A 146 -1.74 5.90 12.16
CA ASP A 146 -2.35 7.07 11.54
C ASP A 146 -1.30 8.14 11.17
N ALA A 147 -0.22 8.24 11.96
CA ALA A 147 0.86 9.18 11.69
C ALA A 147 1.58 8.89 10.36
N ASP A 148 1.69 7.62 9.99
CA ASP A 148 2.34 7.21 8.75
C ASP A 148 1.49 7.51 7.51
N LEU A 149 0.18 7.67 7.67
CA LEU A 149 -0.76 8.04 6.61
C LEU A 149 -0.94 9.56 6.47
N GLN A 150 -0.46 10.36 7.43
CA GLN A 150 -0.61 11.81 7.36
C GLN A 150 0.19 12.40 6.18
N ILE A 151 -0.45 13.36 5.50
CA ILE A 151 0.19 14.18 4.47
C ILE A 151 1.35 14.94 5.11
N ARG A 152 2.53 14.81 4.53
CA ARG A 152 3.75 15.43 5.07
C ARG A 152 3.81 16.90 4.70
N PRO A 153 4.17 17.80 5.66
CA PRO A 153 4.30 19.22 5.39
C PRO A 153 5.33 19.49 4.28
N ARG A 154 5.07 20.54 3.48
CA ARG A 154 5.94 20.99 2.38
C ARG A 154 7.39 21.18 2.82
N GLU A 155 7.60 21.77 3.99
CA GLU A 155 8.92 22.07 4.54
C GLU A 155 9.73 20.80 4.84
N VAL A 156 9.05 19.75 5.33
CA VAL A 156 9.66 18.45 5.60
C VAL A 156 10.10 17.78 4.30
N LEU A 157 9.23 17.81 3.28
CA LEU A 157 9.55 17.26 1.95
C LEU A 157 10.66 18.04 1.26
N ALA A 158 10.63 19.37 1.33
CA ALA A 158 11.66 20.23 0.76
C ALA A 158 13.02 20.00 1.43
N GLY A 159 13.05 19.82 2.76
CA GLY A 159 14.25 19.46 3.51
C GLY A 159 14.82 18.10 3.11
N GLU A 160 13.96 17.07 2.93
CA GLU A 160 14.35 15.75 2.45
C GLU A 160 14.98 15.84 1.05
N VAL A 161 14.29 16.49 0.10
CA VAL A 161 14.77 16.68 -1.28
C VAL A 161 16.09 17.44 -1.29
N ALA A 162 16.20 18.54 -0.54
CA ALA A 162 17.43 19.32 -0.47
C ALA A 162 18.62 18.48 0.05
N SER A 163 18.39 17.65 1.06
CA SER A 163 19.43 16.79 1.65
C SER A 163 19.87 15.68 0.70
N LEU A 164 18.91 15.06 -0.02
CA LEU A 164 19.20 14.03 -1.01
C LEU A 164 19.96 14.58 -2.20
N LEU A 165 19.51 15.71 -2.75
CA LEU A 165 20.17 16.34 -3.90
C LEU A 165 21.55 16.86 -3.55
N ARG A 166 21.77 17.45 -2.38
CA ARG A 166 23.09 17.91 -1.94
C ARG A 166 24.10 16.76 -1.99
N ARG A 167 23.75 15.60 -1.46
CA ARG A 167 24.64 14.43 -1.45
C ARG A 167 24.93 13.89 -2.85
N ARG A 168 23.92 13.84 -3.73
CA ARG A 168 24.07 13.31 -5.09
C ARG A 168 24.82 14.25 -6.01
N LEU A 169 24.52 15.54 -5.94
CA LEU A 169 25.09 16.53 -6.86
C LEU A 169 26.54 16.92 -6.50
N LEU A 170 27.00 16.66 -5.25
CA LEU A 170 28.40 16.90 -4.85
C LEU A 170 29.43 16.17 -5.72
N GLY A 171 29.07 15.02 -6.28
CA GLY A 171 29.94 14.21 -7.15
C GLY A 171 29.77 14.48 -8.64
N MET A 172 28.91 15.44 -9.04
CA MET A 172 28.68 15.73 -10.46
C MET A 172 29.90 16.41 -11.11
N ARG A 173 30.32 15.87 -12.26
CA ARG A 173 31.44 16.32 -13.09
C ARG A 173 31.01 16.25 -14.55
N SER A 174 31.83 16.85 -15.43
CA SER A 174 31.62 16.81 -16.87
C SER A 174 31.55 15.41 -17.48
N GLU A 175 32.21 14.43 -16.86
CA GLU A 175 32.25 13.04 -17.35
C GLU A 175 31.05 12.18 -16.85
N ASN A 176 30.32 12.60 -15.81
CA ASN A 176 29.27 11.77 -15.19
C ASN A 176 27.92 12.47 -14.99
N TYR A 177 27.77 13.70 -15.50
CA TYR A 177 26.56 14.50 -15.20
C TYR A 177 25.24 13.86 -15.64
N GLU A 178 25.24 13.14 -16.78
CA GLU A 178 24.03 12.46 -17.29
C GLU A 178 23.56 11.36 -16.34
N GLN A 179 24.48 10.53 -15.88
CA GLN A 179 24.17 9.46 -14.93
C GLN A 179 23.67 10.03 -13.60
N VAL A 180 24.40 10.99 -13.02
CA VAL A 180 24.06 11.62 -11.75
C VAL A 180 22.71 12.33 -11.82
N ALA A 181 22.43 13.03 -12.94
CA ALA A 181 21.15 13.68 -13.17
C ALA A 181 20.00 12.66 -13.26
N THR A 182 20.19 11.58 -14.03
CA THR A 182 19.19 10.52 -14.18
C THR A 182 18.85 9.88 -12.84
N GLU A 183 19.86 9.57 -12.01
CA GLU A 183 19.66 9.03 -10.67
C GLU A 183 18.98 10.03 -9.72
N ALA A 184 19.33 11.32 -9.82
CA ALA A 184 18.70 12.37 -9.03
C ALA A 184 17.21 12.54 -9.39
N ILE A 185 16.87 12.57 -10.68
CA ILE A 185 15.48 12.64 -11.16
C ILE A 185 14.69 11.38 -10.76
N SER A 186 15.28 10.19 -10.90
CA SER A 186 14.64 8.94 -10.47
C SER A 186 14.30 8.98 -8.97
N THR A 187 15.19 9.55 -8.15
CA THR A 187 14.95 9.73 -6.71
C THR A 187 13.79 10.71 -6.44
N LEU A 188 13.72 11.82 -7.17
CA LEU A 188 12.62 12.80 -7.06
C LEU A 188 11.27 12.17 -7.45
N LEU A 189 11.25 11.37 -8.52
CA LEU A 189 10.05 10.66 -8.96
C LEU A 189 9.61 9.61 -7.94
N ALA A 190 10.54 8.93 -7.29
CA ALA A 190 10.23 7.98 -6.21
C ALA A 190 9.61 8.69 -4.98
N ILE A 191 10.11 9.86 -4.60
CA ILE A 191 9.50 10.69 -3.53
C ILE A 191 8.08 11.10 -3.93
N ARG A 192 7.89 11.59 -5.17
CA ARG A 192 6.56 11.94 -5.67
C ARG A 192 5.59 10.76 -5.60
N SER A 193 5.98 9.61 -6.13
CA SER A 193 5.14 8.40 -6.15
C SER A 193 4.79 7.94 -4.74
N ARG A 194 5.73 7.99 -3.80
CA ARG A 194 5.52 7.67 -2.39
C ARG A 194 4.46 8.57 -1.75
N GLU A 195 4.57 9.88 -1.93
CA GLU A 195 3.63 10.83 -1.31
C GLU A 195 2.26 10.81 -2.00
N GLN A 196 2.20 10.54 -3.31
CA GLN A 196 0.94 10.31 -4.02
C GLN A 196 0.22 9.07 -3.48
N LEU A 197 0.95 7.96 -3.28
CA LEU A 197 0.38 6.75 -2.69
C LEU A 197 -0.12 7.00 -1.27
N ARG A 198 0.65 7.70 -0.44
CA ARG A 198 0.26 8.08 0.93
C ARG A 198 -1.04 8.87 0.94
N SER A 199 -1.13 9.91 0.11
CA SER A 199 -2.34 10.74 -0.02
C SER A 199 -3.54 9.92 -0.48
N ALA A 200 -3.36 9.04 -1.48
CA ALA A 200 -4.44 8.20 -1.99
C ALA A 200 -4.91 7.14 -0.97
N MET A 201 -4.01 6.60 -0.15
CA MET A 201 -4.37 5.69 0.94
C MET A 201 -5.17 6.42 2.01
N ALA A 202 -4.76 7.62 2.42
CA ALA A 202 -5.49 8.45 3.38
C ALA A 202 -6.88 8.83 2.86
N ASP A 203 -6.98 9.25 1.60
CA ASP A 203 -8.25 9.59 0.95
C ASP A 203 -9.21 8.39 0.90
N THR A 204 -8.70 7.21 0.52
CA THR A 204 -9.51 5.99 0.46
C THR A 204 -10.04 5.54 1.83
N LEU A 205 -9.27 5.79 2.91
CA LEU A 205 -9.62 5.33 4.26
C LEU A 205 -10.48 6.33 5.03
N ASP A 206 -10.17 7.62 4.95
CA ASP A 206 -10.75 8.65 5.82
C ASP A 206 -11.66 9.64 5.07
N GLY A 207 -11.73 9.55 3.73
CA GLY A 207 -12.50 10.48 2.91
C GLY A 207 -12.02 11.92 3.09
N VAL A 208 -10.72 12.15 2.88
CA VAL A 208 -10.11 13.48 3.01
C VAL A 208 -10.84 14.49 2.13
N ASP A 209 -11.05 15.71 2.66
CA ASP A 209 -11.56 16.82 1.86
C ASP A 209 -10.77 16.92 0.53
N PRO A 210 -11.43 16.84 -0.64
CA PRO A 210 -10.77 16.83 -1.93
C PRO A 210 -9.85 18.05 -2.15
N LEU A 211 -10.18 19.22 -1.58
CA LEU A 211 -9.35 20.41 -1.66
C LEU A 211 -8.04 20.25 -0.89
N ARG A 212 -8.08 19.61 0.28
CA ARG A 212 -6.86 19.31 1.05
C ARG A 212 -5.98 18.29 0.34
N GLY A 213 -6.58 17.25 -0.26
CA GLY A 213 -5.87 16.27 -1.06
C GLY A 213 -5.20 16.91 -2.28
N ALA A 214 -5.91 17.76 -3.02
CA ALA A 214 -5.37 18.49 -4.17
C ALA A 214 -4.24 19.45 -3.77
N ALA A 215 -4.40 20.20 -2.67
CA ALA A 215 -3.36 21.09 -2.16
C ALA A 215 -2.08 20.32 -1.78
N ALA A 216 -2.23 19.16 -1.15
CA ALA A 216 -1.10 18.29 -0.80
C ALA A 216 -0.35 17.81 -2.05
N LEU A 217 -1.06 17.35 -3.06
CA LEU A 217 -0.46 16.90 -4.33
C LEU A 217 0.24 18.05 -5.06
N SER A 218 -0.32 19.26 -5.01
CA SER A 218 0.32 20.48 -5.54
C SER A 218 1.63 20.77 -4.83
N GLN A 219 1.65 20.75 -3.49
CA GLN A 219 2.86 20.96 -2.70
C GLN A 219 3.96 19.92 -2.99
N VAL A 220 3.61 18.65 -3.12
CA VAL A 220 4.54 17.58 -3.54
C VAL A 220 5.11 17.89 -4.92
N THR A 221 4.26 18.31 -5.85
CA THR A 221 4.68 18.63 -7.23
C THR A 221 5.62 19.81 -7.26
N GLU A 222 5.33 20.89 -6.52
CA GLU A 222 6.20 22.07 -6.38
C GLU A 222 7.59 21.68 -5.85
N VAL A 223 7.66 20.90 -4.77
CA VAL A 223 8.93 20.47 -4.19
C VAL A 223 9.75 19.62 -5.17
N VAL A 224 9.09 18.73 -5.93
CA VAL A 224 9.77 17.91 -6.95
C VAL A 224 10.26 18.76 -8.12
N LEU A 225 9.46 19.73 -8.59
CA LEU A 225 9.87 20.66 -9.65
C LEU A 225 11.04 21.54 -9.22
N ASP A 226 11.01 22.09 -8.01
CA ASP A 226 12.15 22.84 -7.44
C ASP A 226 13.42 21.97 -7.40
N GLY A 227 13.26 20.69 -7.04
CA GLY A 227 14.33 19.72 -7.08
C GLY A 227 14.87 19.47 -8.48
N ALA A 228 13.98 19.31 -9.48
CA ALA A 228 14.36 19.11 -10.88
C ALA A 228 15.09 20.33 -11.47
N ILE A 229 14.66 21.54 -11.13
CA ILE A 229 15.35 22.78 -11.52
C ILE A 229 16.78 22.82 -10.96
N ARG A 230 17.00 22.40 -9.72
CA ARG A 230 18.33 22.32 -9.12
C ARG A 230 19.22 21.30 -9.84
N VAL A 231 18.66 20.15 -10.25
CA VAL A 231 19.38 19.15 -11.05
C VAL A 231 19.76 19.75 -12.40
N ALA A 232 18.83 20.38 -13.10
CA ALA A 232 19.09 21.03 -14.41
C ALA A 232 20.16 22.12 -14.31
N HIS A 233 20.14 22.93 -13.27
CA HIS A 233 21.17 23.94 -13.04
C HIS A 233 22.55 23.30 -12.81
N ALA A 234 22.63 22.24 -12.01
CA ALA A 234 23.89 21.51 -11.79
C ALA A 234 24.43 20.88 -13.07
N VAL A 235 23.57 20.33 -13.94
CA VAL A 235 23.93 19.82 -15.26
C VAL A 235 24.51 20.94 -16.13
N ALA A 236 23.85 22.10 -16.21
CA ALA A 236 24.34 23.24 -17.00
C ALA A 236 25.74 23.70 -16.54
N ILE A 237 25.98 23.74 -15.22
CA ILE A 237 27.30 24.05 -14.68
C ILE A 237 28.35 22.99 -15.08
N ALA A 238 28.01 21.69 -14.93
CA ALA A 238 28.93 20.60 -15.26
C ALA A 238 29.31 20.58 -16.76
N GLN A 239 28.36 20.93 -17.65
CA GLN A 239 28.59 21.04 -19.08
C GLN A 239 29.52 22.22 -19.45
N THR A 240 29.39 23.35 -18.73
CA THR A 240 30.26 24.53 -18.97
C THR A 240 31.67 24.36 -18.42
N GLN A 241 31.87 23.49 -17.44
CA GLN A 241 33.17 23.12 -16.87
C GLN A 241 33.86 21.98 -17.62
N GLY A 242 33.52 21.75 -18.91
CA GLY A 242 34.11 20.74 -19.75
C GLY A 242 35.65 20.76 -19.73
N PRO A 243 36.33 19.69 -20.20
CA PRO A 243 37.77 19.60 -20.10
C PRO A 243 38.41 20.83 -20.74
N GLN A 244 39.03 21.65 -19.90
CA GLN A 244 39.95 22.66 -20.39
C GLN A 244 41.06 21.86 -21.10
N ALA A 245 41.13 22.00 -22.42
CA ALA A 245 42.09 21.37 -23.29
C ALA A 245 43.54 21.79 -22.93
#